data_a9d6c22f40b2706ed3967c29b0eccd74
#
_entry.id   a9d6c22f40b2706ed3967c29b0eccd74
#
_cell.length_a   1.000
_cell.length_b   1.000
_cell.length_c   1.000
_cell.angle_alpha   90.00
_cell.angle_beta   90.00
_cell.angle_gamma   90.00
#
_symmetry.space_group_name_H-M   'P 1'
#
loop_
_entity.id
_entity.type
_entity.pdbx_description
1 polymer ?
#
loop_
_entity_poly.entity_id
_entity_poly.type
_entity_poly.pdbx_seq_one_letter_code
_entity_poly.pdbx_strand_id
1 'polypeptide(L)'
;MASLKEIKSRINSVNGTLKITSAMKMVASAKLHKAQAAIANMVPYERQMHEILYRLLSDESTPTCAEYVEQRPVKKVAIVAVSSNSSLCGAFNSNVIRLFFETAQEYLDAGLTRDDILVYPVGRKVATAVSKDGYVPQGDFNHLADRHIYDDISVFAESLTGMYLKGEIDRVELVYSHYKSSSSQYPMRETYLPFAAGSAVGSAAGSAAGSAASAVA
;
A
#
# COMPACT_ATOMS: atom_id res chain seq x y z
N MET A 1 3.45 14.08 50.10
CA MET A 1 3.04 15.24 49.29
C MET A 1 4.19 15.65 48.38
N ALA A 2 3.93 15.87 47.09
CA ALA A 2 5.00 16.29 46.18
C ALA A 2 5.56 17.68 46.58
N SER A 3 6.86 17.82 46.59
CA SER A 3 7.54 19.10 46.93
C SER A 3 7.22 20.15 45.84
N LEU A 4 7.09 21.42 46.24
CA LEU A 4 6.91 22.57 45.35
C LEU A 4 7.98 22.59 44.22
N LYS A 5 9.20 22.21 44.56
CA LYS A 5 10.33 22.08 43.60
C LYS A 5 10.06 20.99 42.56
N GLU A 6 9.49 19.87 42.96
CA GLU A 6 9.15 18.76 42.07
C GLU A 6 8.03 19.15 41.08
N ILE A 7 6.98 19.82 41.58
CA ILE A 7 5.90 20.33 40.76
C ILE A 7 6.41 21.33 39.71
N LYS A 8 7.27 22.26 40.11
CA LYS A 8 7.90 23.25 39.22
C LYS A 8 8.76 22.57 38.14
N SER A 9 9.51 21.52 38.51
CA SER A 9 10.31 20.73 37.58
C SER A 9 9.43 20.02 36.57
N ARG A 10 8.33 19.42 36.99
CA ARG A 10 7.35 18.76 36.09
C ARG A 10 6.71 19.75 35.12
N ILE A 11 6.32 20.93 35.60
CA ILE A 11 5.76 22.00 34.74
C ILE A 11 6.75 22.39 33.64
N ASN A 12 8.02 22.60 34.01
CA ASN A 12 9.05 22.96 33.04
C ASN A 12 9.30 21.85 32.01
N SER A 13 9.30 20.59 32.44
CA SER A 13 9.43 19.42 31.53
C SER A 13 8.26 19.31 30.55
N VAL A 14 7.04 19.46 31.06
CA VAL A 14 5.83 19.43 30.21
C VAL A 14 5.82 20.58 29.20
N ASN A 15 6.18 21.80 29.65
CA ASN A 15 6.30 22.96 28.77
C ASN A 15 7.38 22.76 27.68
N GLY A 16 8.51 22.13 28.02
CA GLY A 16 9.55 21.76 27.07
C GLY A 16 9.02 20.77 26.01
N THR A 17 8.35 19.72 26.47
CA THR A 17 7.73 18.72 25.59
C THR A 17 6.64 19.34 24.69
N LEU A 18 5.82 20.23 25.21
CA LEU A 18 4.81 20.95 24.46
C LEU A 18 5.42 21.75 23.28
N LYS A 19 6.51 22.46 23.53
CA LYS A 19 7.21 23.23 22.48
C LYS A 19 7.75 22.32 21.39
N ILE A 20 8.36 21.18 21.76
CA ILE A 20 8.91 20.21 20.80
C ILE A 20 7.78 19.59 19.95
N THR A 21 6.71 19.11 20.59
CA THR A 21 5.58 18.49 19.87
C THR A 21 4.84 19.49 18.99
N SER A 22 4.74 20.77 19.40
CA SER A 22 4.18 21.83 18.57
C SER A 22 5.02 22.06 17.30
N ALA A 23 6.35 22.09 17.43
CA ALA A 23 7.25 22.19 16.28
C ALA A 23 7.12 20.96 15.34
N MET A 24 7.07 19.75 15.91
CA MET A 24 6.83 18.52 15.13
C MET A 24 5.50 18.55 14.39
N LYS A 25 4.44 19.06 15.02
CA LYS A 25 3.13 19.24 14.39
C LYS A 25 3.20 20.18 13.17
N MET A 26 3.92 21.30 13.27
CA MET A 26 4.09 22.23 12.14
C MET A 26 4.80 21.57 10.96
N VAL A 27 5.89 20.84 11.21
CA VAL A 27 6.63 20.12 10.16
C VAL A 27 5.77 19.03 9.53
N ALA A 28 5.04 18.25 10.33
CA ALA A 28 4.13 17.21 9.82
C ALA A 28 3.00 17.81 8.99
N SER A 29 2.41 18.93 9.42
CA SER A 29 1.35 19.63 8.68
C SER A 29 1.85 20.13 7.32
N ALA A 30 3.05 20.70 7.25
CA ALA A 30 3.64 21.15 5.99
C ALA A 30 3.90 19.98 5.03
N LYS A 31 4.41 18.84 5.53
CA LYS A 31 4.59 17.62 4.73
C LYS A 31 3.25 17.07 4.24
N LEU A 32 2.22 17.05 5.10
CA LEU A 32 0.87 16.59 4.74
C LEU A 32 0.29 17.46 3.62
N HIS A 33 0.36 18.77 3.74
CA HIS A 33 -0.14 19.70 2.73
C HIS A 33 0.54 19.47 1.37
N LYS A 34 1.87 19.29 1.37
CA LYS A 34 2.63 18.98 0.15
C LYS A 34 2.18 17.65 -0.48
N ALA A 35 1.99 16.62 0.33
CA ALA A 35 1.52 15.32 -0.15
C ALA A 35 0.09 15.39 -0.70
N GLN A 36 -0.81 16.12 -0.03
CA GLN A 36 -2.19 16.31 -0.49
C GLN A 36 -2.24 17.04 -1.84
N ALA A 37 -1.43 18.07 -2.02
CA ALA A 37 -1.33 18.77 -3.30
C ALA A 37 -0.80 17.85 -4.42
N ALA A 38 0.18 17.00 -4.13
CA ALA A 38 0.69 16.01 -5.08
C ALA A 38 -0.38 15.00 -5.49
N ILE A 39 -1.15 14.47 -4.53
CA ILE A 39 -2.26 13.54 -4.79
C ILE A 39 -3.35 14.22 -5.63
N ALA A 40 -3.73 15.46 -5.30
CA ALA A 40 -4.76 16.19 -6.02
C ALA A 40 -4.39 16.40 -7.51
N ASN A 41 -3.10 16.56 -7.80
CA ASN A 41 -2.61 16.68 -9.17
C ASN A 41 -2.51 15.32 -9.90
N MET A 42 -2.24 14.24 -9.16
CA MET A 42 -2.03 12.90 -9.73
C MET A 42 -3.34 12.18 -10.07
N VAL A 43 -4.37 12.32 -9.24
CA VAL A 43 -5.65 11.60 -9.38
C VAL A 43 -6.33 11.84 -10.75
N PRO A 44 -6.42 13.07 -11.31
CA PRO A 44 -7.00 13.26 -12.63
C PRO A 44 -6.22 12.57 -13.75
N TYR A 45 -4.88 12.58 -13.64
CA TYR A 45 -4.01 11.91 -14.60
C TYR A 45 -4.21 10.40 -14.56
N GLU A 46 -4.20 9.82 -13.37
CA GLU A 46 -4.42 8.39 -13.14
C GLU A 46 -5.76 7.93 -13.72
N ARG A 47 -6.84 8.67 -13.46
CA ARG A 47 -8.17 8.36 -14.04
C ARG A 47 -8.18 8.34 -15.56
N GLN A 48 -7.55 9.32 -16.21
CA GLN A 48 -7.47 9.36 -17.66
C GLN A 48 -6.65 8.21 -18.23
N MET A 49 -5.54 7.86 -17.58
CA MET A 49 -4.72 6.71 -17.99
C MET A 49 -5.49 5.40 -17.85
N HIS A 50 -6.23 5.22 -16.76
CA HIS A 50 -7.11 4.05 -16.59
C HIS A 50 -8.21 3.99 -17.65
N GLU A 51 -8.81 5.11 -17.99
CA GLU A 51 -9.85 5.15 -19.04
C GLU A 51 -9.27 4.78 -20.42
N ILE A 52 -8.09 5.29 -20.75
CA ILE A 52 -7.40 4.93 -22.00
C ILE A 52 -7.05 3.43 -22.00
N LEU A 53 -6.46 2.94 -20.92
CA LEU A 53 -6.11 1.52 -20.77
C LEU A 53 -7.35 0.63 -20.88
N TYR A 54 -8.44 0.97 -20.21
CA TYR A 54 -9.70 0.24 -20.29
C TYR A 54 -10.24 0.17 -21.73
N ARG A 55 -10.21 1.28 -22.45
CA ARG A 55 -10.64 1.32 -23.87
C ARG A 55 -9.77 0.43 -24.75
N LEU A 56 -8.44 0.47 -24.57
CA LEU A 56 -7.50 -0.36 -25.31
C LEU A 56 -7.68 -1.85 -25.02
N LEU A 57 -7.92 -2.22 -23.76
CA LEU A 57 -8.13 -3.60 -23.34
C LEU A 57 -9.52 -4.14 -23.71
N SER A 58 -10.50 -3.24 -23.93
CA SER A 58 -11.86 -3.62 -24.36
C SER A 58 -11.98 -3.79 -25.88
N ASP A 59 -10.96 -3.37 -26.63
CA ASP A 59 -10.93 -3.50 -28.10
C ASP A 59 -10.32 -4.85 -28.48
N GLU A 60 -11.18 -5.82 -28.83
CA GLU A 60 -10.78 -7.17 -29.26
C GLU A 60 -9.93 -7.16 -30.55
N SER A 61 -9.89 -6.03 -31.27
CA SER A 61 -9.09 -5.90 -32.48
C SER A 61 -7.60 -5.61 -32.23
N THR A 62 -7.21 -5.37 -30.97
CA THR A 62 -5.83 -5.04 -30.60
C THR A 62 -5.15 -6.22 -29.90
N PRO A 63 -4.49 -7.14 -30.61
CA PRO A 63 -3.89 -8.34 -30.02
C PRO A 63 -2.71 -8.04 -29.05
N THR A 64 -2.16 -6.83 -29.11
CA THR A 64 -0.93 -6.45 -28.38
C THR A 64 -1.11 -6.38 -26.85
N CYS A 65 -2.34 -6.29 -26.37
CA CYS A 65 -2.62 -6.14 -24.93
C CYS A 65 -3.17 -7.40 -24.25
N ALA A 66 -3.41 -8.47 -25.02
CA ALA A 66 -4.02 -9.71 -24.51
C ALA A 66 -3.21 -10.35 -23.37
N GLU A 67 -1.87 -10.28 -23.44
CA GLU A 67 -0.96 -10.85 -22.45
C GLU A 67 -1.10 -10.24 -21.06
N TYR A 68 -1.52 -8.98 -20.98
CA TYR A 68 -1.71 -8.25 -19.70
C TYR A 68 -3.05 -8.54 -19.02
N VAL A 69 -4.00 -9.11 -19.74
CA VAL A 69 -5.36 -9.42 -19.27
C VAL A 69 -5.55 -10.90 -19.03
N GLU A 70 -4.65 -11.72 -19.58
CA GLU A 70 -4.75 -13.17 -19.51
C GLU A 70 -4.73 -13.67 -18.05
N GLN A 71 -5.84 -14.29 -17.64
CA GLN A 71 -5.93 -14.93 -16.34
C GLN A 71 -5.35 -16.34 -16.41
N ARG A 72 -4.26 -16.55 -15.71
CA ARG A 72 -3.57 -17.84 -15.58
C ARG A 72 -3.84 -18.48 -14.22
N PRO A 73 -3.78 -19.82 -14.10
CA PRO A 73 -3.73 -20.46 -12.79
C PRO A 73 -2.55 -19.93 -12.00
N VAL A 74 -2.80 -19.41 -10.81
CA VAL A 74 -1.76 -18.78 -9.98
C VAL A 74 -0.88 -19.85 -9.36
N LYS A 75 0.36 -19.94 -9.79
CA LYS A 75 1.42 -20.78 -9.22
C LYS A 75 2.43 -19.96 -8.43
N LYS A 76 2.69 -18.73 -8.86
CA LYS A 76 3.55 -17.77 -8.16
C LYS A 76 2.92 -16.40 -8.13
N VAL A 77 2.94 -15.75 -6.97
CA VAL A 77 2.39 -14.42 -6.75
C VAL A 77 3.44 -13.46 -6.23
N ALA A 78 3.48 -12.26 -6.78
CA ALA A 78 4.24 -11.15 -6.23
C ALA A 78 3.31 -10.26 -5.39
N ILE A 79 3.63 -10.04 -4.13
CA ILE A 79 2.88 -9.14 -3.24
C ILE A 79 3.75 -7.93 -2.92
N VAL A 80 3.33 -6.77 -3.40
CA VAL A 80 3.95 -5.47 -3.09
C VAL A 80 3.21 -4.87 -1.92
N ALA A 81 3.84 -4.78 -0.76
CA ALA A 81 3.24 -4.24 0.45
C ALA A 81 3.86 -2.88 0.80
N VAL A 82 3.04 -1.82 0.84
CA VAL A 82 3.50 -0.44 1.01
C VAL A 82 3.20 0.07 2.42
N SER A 83 4.25 0.33 3.19
CA SER A 83 4.19 0.89 4.53
C SER A 83 5.07 2.14 4.67
N SER A 84 5.07 2.75 5.85
CA SER A 84 5.99 3.86 6.12
C SER A 84 7.32 3.38 6.72
N ASN A 85 8.33 4.26 6.66
CA ASN A 85 9.63 4.06 7.34
C ASN A 85 9.59 4.41 8.82
N SER A 86 8.57 5.15 9.27
CA SER A 86 8.44 5.65 10.64
C SER A 86 7.32 4.97 11.43
N SER A 87 7.29 5.14 12.75
CA SER A 87 6.36 4.46 13.66
C SER A 87 5.27 5.35 14.25
N LEU A 88 5.37 6.66 14.15
CA LEU A 88 4.40 7.58 14.77
C LEU A 88 3.21 7.88 13.83
N CYS A 89 2.49 6.83 13.43
CA CYS A 89 1.41 6.91 12.44
C CYS A 89 0.14 6.12 12.87
N GLY A 90 -0.08 5.96 14.18
CA GLY A 90 -1.24 5.21 14.69
C GLY A 90 -1.22 3.75 14.17
N ALA A 91 -2.37 3.27 13.73
CA ALA A 91 -2.56 1.91 13.23
C ALA A 91 -2.20 1.73 11.74
N PHE A 92 -1.67 2.76 11.05
CA PHE A 92 -1.38 2.74 9.62
C PHE A 92 -0.57 1.51 9.20
N ASN A 93 0.63 1.34 9.79
CA ASN A 93 1.50 0.22 9.44
C ASN A 93 0.91 -1.13 9.86
N SER A 94 0.31 -1.20 11.05
CA SER A 94 -0.27 -2.44 11.57
C SER A 94 -1.41 -2.96 10.70
N ASN A 95 -2.23 -2.05 10.16
CA ASN A 95 -3.34 -2.43 9.29
C ASN A 95 -2.84 -2.96 7.93
N VAL A 96 -1.82 -2.34 7.34
CA VAL A 96 -1.21 -2.83 6.08
C VAL A 96 -0.54 -4.18 6.30
N ILE A 97 0.23 -4.33 7.38
CA ILE A 97 0.91 -5.58 7.72
C ILE A 97 -0.11 -6.71 7.93
N ARG A 98 -1.21 -6.44 8.64
CA ARG A 98 -2.29 -7.41 8.83
C ARG A 98 -2.88 -7.83 7.49
N LEU A 99 -3.25 -6.87 6.63
CA LEU A 99 -3.82 -7.17 5.31
C LEU A 99 -2.83 -7.95 4.43
N PHE A 100 -1.53 -7.65 4.53
CA PHE A 100 -0.51 -8.44 3.84
C PHE A 100 -0.54 -9.91 4.28
N PHE A 101 -0.56 -10.19 5.60
CA PHE A 101 -0.61 -11.56 6.08
C PHE A 101 -1.93 -12.26 5.76
N GLU A 102 -3.05 -11.56 5.81
CA GLU A 102 -4.35 -12.08 5.37
C GLU A 102 -4.29 -12.46 3.89
N THR A 103 -3.73 -11.59 3.04
CA THR A 103 -3.55 -11.86 1.61
C THR A 103 -2.61 -13.04 1.37
N ALA A 104 -1.48 -13.10 2.04
CA ALA A 104 -0.53 -14.21 1.91
C ALA A 104 -1.14 -15.55 2.37
N GLN A 105 -1.94 -15.53 3.45
CA GLN A 105 -2.61 -16.71 3.97
C GLN A 105 -3.63 -17.26 2.98
N GLU A 106 -4.39 -16.42 2.28
CA GLU A 106 -5.32 -16.85 1.23
C GLU A 106 -4.60 -17.65 0.13
N TYR A 107 -3.38 -17.24 -0.27
CA TYR A 107 -2.60 -17.97 -1.27
C TYR A 107 -2.05 -19.29 -0.72
N LEU A 108 -1.64 -19.32 0.55
CA LEU A 108 -1.21 -20.57 1.21
C LEU A 108 -2.39 -21.56 1.30
N ASP A 109 -3.57 -21.08 1.66
CA ASP A 109 -4.80 -21.90 1.73
C ASP A 109 -5.24 -22.39 0.34
N ALA A 110 -4.92 -21.64 -0.71
CA ALA A 110 -5.12 -22.05 -2.11
C ALA A 110 -4.09 -23.08 -2.61
N GLY A 111 -3.11 -23.45 -1.78
CA GLY A 111 -2.15 -24.50 -2.06
C GLY A 111 -0.77 -24.03 -2.54
N LEU A 112 -0.49 -22.71 -2.52
CA LEU A 112 0.85 -22.19 -2.76
C LEU A 112 1.75 -22.44 -1.55
N THR A 113 3.06 -22.53 -1.78
CA THR A 113 4.05 -22.55 -0.71
C THR A 113 4.55 -21.13 -0.41
N ARG A 114 5.25 -20.95 0.71
CA ARG A 114 5.86 -19.65 1.05
C ARG A 114 6.88 -19.19 0.00
N ASP A 115 7.55 -20.12 -0.67
CA ASP A 115 8.55 -19.84 -1.71
C ASP A 115 7.89 -19.36 -3.02
N ASP A 116 6.59 -19.66 -3.22
CA ASP A 116 5.82 -19.20 -4.35
C ASP A 116 5.25 -17.78 -4.15
N ILE A 117 5.38 -17.23 -2.94
CA ILE A 117 4.95 -15.89 -2.59
C ILE A 117 6.17 -14.96 -2.55
N LEU A 118 6.39 -14.24 -3.65
CA LEU A 118 7.46 -13.25 -3.75
C LEU A 118 7.04 -11.95 -3.08
N VAL A 119 7.76 -11.52 -2.05
CA VAL A 119 7.39 -10.35 -1.26
C VAL A 119 8.29 -9.16 -1.57
N TYR A 120 7.67 -8.07 -1.99
CA TYR A 120 8.31 -6.79 -2.28
C TYR A 120 7.89 -5.74 -1.26
N PRO A 121 8.58 -5.64 -0.13
CA PRO A 121 8.22 -4.69 0.91
C PRO A 121 8.71 -3.28 0.56
N VAL A 122 7.79 -2.33 0.44
CA VAL A 122 8.07 -0.91 0.31
C VAL A 122 7.89 -0.26 1.67
N GLY A 123 8.99 0.14 2.29
CA GLY A 123 9.01 0.71 3.62
C GLY A 123 9.43 -0.25 4.73
N ARG A 124 10.22 0.28 5.65
CA ARG A 124 10.94 -0.47 6.69
C ARG A 124 10.02 -1.27 7.62
N LYS A 125 8.81 -0.76 7.88
CA LYS A 125 7.92 -1.42 8.86
C LYS A 125 7.38 -2.75 8.36
N VAL A 126 6.93 -2.81 7.11
CA VAL A 126 6.49 -4.07 6.51
C VAL A 126 7.69 -4.98 6.24
N ALA A 127 8.83 -4.45 5.77
CA ALA A 127 10.04 -5.24 5.56
C ALA A 127 10.47 -6.00 6.82
N THR A 128 10.48 -5.30 7.97
CA THR A 128 10.83 -5.91 9.26
C THR A 128 9.80 -6.97 9.70
N ALA A 129 8.51 -6.72 9.48
CA ALA A 129 7.44 -7.66 9.86
C ALA A 129 7.49 -8.94 9.03
N VAL A 130 7.65 -8.80 7.72
CA VAL A 130 7.75 -9.89 6.75
C VAL A 130 8.96 -10.79 7.05
N SER A 131 10.14 -10.19 7.28
CA SER A 131 11.36 -10.94 7.62
C SER A 131 11.24 -11.68 8.95
N LYS A 132 10.55 -11.13 9.95
CA LYS A 132 10.31 -11.81 11.23
C LYS A 132 9.41 -13.04 11.10
N ASP A 133 8.46 -13.02 10.17
CA ASP A 133 7.56 -14.14 9.91
C ASP A 133 8.18 -15.21 9.00
N GLY A 134 9.42 -14.99 8.54
CA GLY A 134 10.17 -15.96 7.76
C GLY A 134 9.99 -15.84 6.24
N TYR A 135 9.36 -14.79 5.73
CA TYR A 135 9.39 -14.49 4.30
C TYR A 135 10.73 -13.82 3.93
N VAL A 136 11.18 -14.07 2.70
CA VAL A 136 12.40 -13.46 2.16
C VAL A 136 12.03 -12.28 1.28
N PRO A 137 12.36 -11.03 1.70
CA PRO A 137 12.15 -9.85 0.86
C PRO A 137 12.95 -9.94 -0.45
N GLN A 138 12.34 -9.64 -1.57
CA GLN A 138 12.97 -9.69 -2.90
C GLN A 138 13.86 -8.46 -3.21
N GLY A 139 14.06 -7.57 -2.25
CA GLY A 139 14.93 -6.41 -2.37
C GLY A 139 14.71 -5.38 -1.28
N ASP A 140 15.46 -4.27 -1.33
CA ASP A 140 15.28 -3.10 -0.46
C ASP A 140 14.66 -1.94 -1.24
N PHE A 141 13.37 -1.72 -1.02
CA PHE A 141 12.59 -0.65 -1.62
C PHE A 141 12.18 0.42 -0.60
N ASN A 142 12.88 0.50 0.54
CA ASN A 142 12.56 1.44 1.61
C ASN A 142 12.63 2.91 1.17
N HIS A 143 13.51 3.22 0.19
CA HIS A 143 13.67 4.57 -0.35
C HIS A 143 12.40 5.06 -1.09
N LEU A 144 11.64 4.17 -1.71
CA LEU A 144 10.40 4.51 -2.42
C LEU A 144 9.30 5.03 -1.49
N ALA A 145 9.33 4.66 -0.20
CA ALA A 145 8.37 5.14 0.78
C ALA A 145 8.59 6.61 1.21
N ASP A 146 9.80 7.13 1.06
CA ASP A 146 10.15 8.51 1.44
C ASP A 146 10.30 9.44 0.23
N ARG A 147 10.74 8.91 -0.90
CA ARG A 147 11.00 9.68 -2.13
C ARG A 147 10.22 9.04 -3.29
N HIS A 148 9.20 9.72 -3.75
CA HIS A 148 8.39 9.29 -4.89
C HIS A 148 9.05 9.78 -6.20
N ILE A 149 10.17 9.15 -6.56
CA ILE A 149 10.87 9.43 -7.83
C ILE A 149 10.25 8.55 -8.89
N TYR A 150 9.67 9.17 -9.92
CA TYR A 150 8.98 8.46 -11.00
C TYR A 150 9.86 7.40 -11.64
N ASP A 151 11.11 7.72 -11.93
CA ASP A 151 12.03 6.81 -12.60
C ASP A 151 12.29 5.54 -11.80
N ASP A 152 12.49 5.65 -10.48
CA ASP A 152 12.71 4.49 -9.60
C ASP A 152 11.46 3.59 -9.54
N ILE A 153 10.28 4.21 -9.48
CA ILE A 153 9.00 3.48 -9.45
C ILE A 153 8.72 2.83 -10.80
N SER A 154 9.05 3.51 -11.92
CA SER A 154 8.89 2.97 -13.28
C SER A 154 9.76 1.73 -13.48
N VAL A 155 11.03 1.79 -13.13
CA VAL A 155 11.95 0.65 -13.22
C VAL A 155 11.46 -0.53 -12.38
N PHE A 156 10.96 -0.26 -11.18
CA PHE A 156 10.37 -1.30 -10.33
C PHE A 156 9.11 -1.92 -10.96
N ALA A 157 8.19 -1.11 -11.47
CA ALA A 157 6.98 -1.58 -12.14
C ALA A 157 7.30 -2.37 -13.42
N GLU A 158 8.26 -1.90 -14.23
CA GLU A 158 8.75 -2.60 -15.43
C GLU A 158 9.35 -3.96 -15.09
N SER A 159 10.09 -4.05 -14.00
CA SER A 159 10.64 -5.33 -13.51
C SER A 159 9.54 -6.34 -13.21
N LEU A 160 8.51 -5.96 -12.45
CA LEU A 160 7.37 -6.82 -12.13
C LEU A 160 6.57 -7.21 -13.38
N THR A 161 6.35 -6.26 -14.27
CA THR A 161 5.65 -6.50 -15.55
C THR A 161 6.45 -7.44 -16.43
N GLY A 162 7.78 -7.28 -16.49
CA GLY A 162 8.66 -8.18 -17.24
C GLY A 162 8.64 -9.62 -16.71
N MET A 163 8.63 -9.81 -15.38
CA MET A 163 8.48 -11.13 -14.76
C MET A 163 7.13 -11.76 -15.08
N TYR A 164 6.06 -10.96 -15.08
CA TYR A 164 4.72 -11.42 -15.42
C TYR A 164 4.63 -11.89 -16.88
N LEU A 165 5.15 -11.10 -17.82
CA LEU A 165 5.15 -11.44 -19.25
C LEU A 165 6.00 -12.68 -19.56
N LYS A 166 7.10 -12.88 -18.83
CA LYS A 166 7.93 -14.09 -18.94
C LYS A 166 7.32 -15.34 -18.29
N GLY A 167 6.20 -15.19 -17.56
CA GLY A 167 5.58 -16.29 -16.83
C GLY A 167 6.34 -16.72 -15.57
N GLU A 168 7.24 -15.87 -15.06
CA GLU A 168 7.94 -16.09 -13.80
C GLU A 168 7.02 -15.89 -12.59
N ILE A 169 6.03 -15.01 -12.75
CA ILE A 169 4.93 -14.77 -11.80
C ILE A 169 3.59 -14.71 -12.56
N ASP A 170 2.52 -15.15 -11.92
CA ASP A 170 1.19 -15.23 -12.53
C ASP A 170 0.25 -14.12 -12.05
N ARG A 171 0.61 -13.46 -10.93
CA ARG A 171 -0.18 -12.38 -10.36
C ARG A 171 0.70 -11.40 -9.60
N VAL A 172 0.32 -10.12 -9.63
CA VAL A 172 0.91 -9.05 -8.83
C VAL A 172 -0.18 -8.38 -8.01
N GLU A 173 -0.05 -8.43 -6.69
CA GLU A 173 -0.97 -7.80 -5.74
C GLU A 173 -0.32 -6.60 -5.09
N LEU A 174 -1.06 -5.50 -5.00
CA LEU A 174 -0.68 -4.31 -4.24
C LEU A 174 -1.45 -4.30 -2.91
N VAL A 175 -0.72 -4.18 -1.81
CA VAL A 175 -1.30 -4.03 -0.46
C VAL A 175 -0.82 -2.71 0.12
N TYR A 176 -1.74 -1.77 0.27
CA TYR A 176 -1.42 -0.41 0.70
C TYR A 176 -2.56 0.21 1.50
N SER A 177 -2.35 1.41 2.01
CA SER A 177 -3.40 2.19 2.66
C SER A 177 -3.90 3.27 1.73
N HIS A 178 -5.17 3.17 1.32
CA HIS A 178 -5.81 4.15 0.46
C HIS A 178 -6.16 5.41 1.24
N TYR A 179 -5.78 6.58 0.69
CA TYR A 179 -6.08 7.88 1.27
C TYR A 179 -7.43 8.38 0.78
N LYS A 180 -8.41 8.43 1.66
CA LYS A 180 -9.72 9.02 1.38
C LYS A 180 -9.80 10.48 1.82
N SER A 181 -9.30 10.76 3.03
CA SER A 181 -9.26 12.11 3.62
C SER A 181 -8.23 12.18 4.74
N SER A 182 -7.99 13.37 5.28
CA SER A 182 -7.08 13.55 6.43
C SER A 182 -7.45 12.72 7.65
N SER A 183 -8.73 12.39 7.81
CA SER A 183 -9.25 11.62 8.95
C SER A 183 -9.61 10.18 8.61
N SER A 184 -9.63 9.81 7.33
CA SER A 184 -10.05 8.48 6.88
C SER A 184 -9.06 7.87 5.91
N GLN A 185 -8.48 6.76 6.33
CA GLN A 185 -7.58 5.92 5.55
C GLN A 185 -7.95 4.47 5.83
N TYR A 186 -7.90 3.63 4.82
CA TYR A 186 -8.20 2.20 4.98
C TYR A 186 -7.21 1.35 4.19
N PRO A 187 -6.82 0.18 4.74
CA PRO A 187 -5.99 -0.76 4.02
C PRO A 187 -6.76 -1.30 2.82
N MET A 188 -6.08 -1.43 1.70
CA MET A 188 -6.65 -1.87 0.44
C MET A 188 -5.72 -2.87 -0.22
N ARG A 189 -6.32 -3.90 -0.83
CA ARG A 189 -5.67 -4.84 -1.72
C ARG A 189 -6.20 -4.61 -3.13
N GLU A 190 -5.30 -4.61 -4.09
CA GLU A 190 -5.61 -4.41 -5.49
C GLU A 190 -4.74 -5.32 -6.36
N THR A 191 -5.34 -5.96 -7.34
CA THR A 191 -4.59 -6.74 -8.33
C THR A 191 -4.02 -5.79 -9.38
N TYR A 192 -2.69 -5.70 -9.44
CA TYR A 192 -1.98 -4.90 -10.44
C TYR A 192 -1.87 -5.65 -11.78
N LEU A 193 -1.56 -6.94 -11.73
CA LEU A 193 -1.53 -7.83 -12.89
C LEU A 193 -2.15 -9.20 -12.53
N PRO A 194 -2.94 -9.80 -13.43
CA PRO A 194 -3.43 -9.29 -14.71
C PRO A 194 -4.40 -8.12 -14.53
N PHE A 195 -4.49 -7.24 -15.54
CA PHE A 195 -5.51 -6.20 -15.53
C PHE A 195 -6.88 -6.81 -15.63
N ALA A 196 -7.78 -6.46 -14.74
CA ALA A 196 -9.17 -6.87 -14.82
C ALA A 196 -9.88 -6.03 -15.88
N ALA A 197 -10.23 -6.63 -17.01
CA ALA A 197 -11.13 -6.02 -17.97
C ALA A 197 -12.49 -5.79 -17.28
N GLY A 198 -12.74 -4.56 -16.82
CA GLY A 198 -14.01 -4.18 -16.17
C GLY A 198 -13.93 -3.66 -14.73
N SER A 199 -12.80 -3.70 -14.05
CA SER A 199 -12.68 -3.01 -12.78
C SER A 199 -12.37 -1.52 -13.02
N ALA A 200 -13.40 -0.70 -13.06
CA ALA A 200 -13.22 0.73 -12.89
C ALA A 200 -12.54 0.95 -11.54
N VAL A 201 -11.26 1.31 -11.53
CA VAL A 201 -10.54 1.75 -10.34
C VAL A 201 -11.26 2.98 -9.82
N GLY A 202 -11.95 2.82 -8.72
CA GLY A 202 -12.86 3.83 -8.14
C GLY A 202 -14.17 3.25 -7.62
N SER A 203 -14.55 2.02 -8.02
CA SER A 203 -15.78 1.37 -7.54
C SER A 203 -15.62 0.59 -6.22
N ALA A 204 -14.40 0.37 -5.72
CA ALA A 204 -14.16 -0.31 -4.45
C ALA A 204 -14.57 0.50 -3.20
N ALA A 205 -15.04 1.73 -3.37
CA ALA A 205 -15.59 2.53 -2.26
C ALA A 205 -17.01 2.08 -1.82
N GLY A 206 -17.62 1.11 -2.48
CA GLY A 206 -19.02 0.69 -2.25
C GLY A 206 -19.24 -0.71 -1.72
N SER A 207 -18.27 -1.62 -1.78
CA SER A 207 -18.52 -3.05 -1.48
C SER A 207 -18.22 -3.52 -0.07
N ALA A 208 -17.57 -2.73 0.77
CA ALA A 208 -17.25 -3.12 2.15
C ALA A 208 -18.35 -2.77 3.19
N ALA A 209 -19.47 -2.18 2.75
CA ALA A 209 -20.56 -1.77 3.65
C ALA A 209 -21.76 -2.74 3.68
N GLY A 210 -21.68 -3.89 3.03
CA GLY A 210 -22.83 -4.78 2.80
C GLY A 210 -22.90 -6.06 3.62
N SER A 211 -21.92 -6.38 4.49
CA SER A 211 -21.89 -7.70 5.17
C SER A 211 -21.94 -7.67 6.72
N ALA A 212 -22.29 -6.55 7.33
CA ALA A 212 -22.35 -6.47 8.80
C ALA A 212 -23.76 -6.19 9.36
N ALA A 213 -24.82 -6.39 8.61
CA ALA A 213 -26.19 -6.12 9.07
C ALA A 213 -27.12 -7.33 8.93
N SER A 214 -26.69 -8.52 9.35
CA SER A 214 -27.63 -9.67 9.50
C SER A 214 -27.13 -10.67 10.54
N ALA A 215 -26.98 -10.27 11.77
CA ALA A 215 -26.90 -11.19 12.90
C ALA A 215 -27.20 -10.45 14.22
N VAL A 216 -28.40 -9.89 14.39
CA VAL A 216 -29.08 -9.78 15.69
C VAL A 216 -30.58 -9.65 15.38
N ALA A 217 -31.30 -10.72 15.51
CA ALA A 217 -32.70 -10.84 15.90
C ALA A 217 -32.87 -12.19 16.55
#